data_fa6149bc4ffa120d4465b222cfbadd24
#
_entry.id   fa6149bc4ffa120d4465b222cfbadd24
#
_cell.length_a   1.000
_cell.length_b   1.000
_cell.length_c   1.000
_cell.angle_alpha   90.00
_cell.angle_beta   90.00
_cell.angle_gamma   90.00
#
_symmetry.space_group_name_H-M   'P 1'
#
loop_
_entity.id
_entity.type
_entity.pdbx_description
1 polymer ?
#
loop_
_entity_poly.entity_id
_entity_poly.type
_entity_poly.pdbx_seq_one_letter_code
_entity_poly.pdbx_strand_id
1 'polypeptide(L)'
;MTETTWLWTGCLAMALGSVALFVVGKRRTQDEEGHTLIHVFVTMIASLSYLAQATRQGSTILPGGREFLYARYLDWSVTTPLLLLGLAMTALHGTHRRPGLVAALLGADVLMILTGLFYGASEATGPKYIWFVVSCGAFLAVYATLFGPLLREARARDAVRRSAYSRNVVVLAVLWLVYPVVDLLGNNGIQAVGALVTTAVLTVTDLLAKVAYGFLATHSTSKIAEHDLAAGLVEPAPVSSEAVPSSADPRPEHERPGH
;
A
#
# COMPACT_ATOMS: atom_id res chain seq x y z
N MET A 1 12.75 18.21 -18.04
CA MET A 1 12.48 16.78 -17.83
C MET A 1 11.33 16.39 -18.74
N THR A 2 11.37 15.19 -19.33
CA THR A 2 10.28 14.64 -20.15
C THR A 2 9.35 13.79 -19.28
N GLU A 3 8.18 13.41 -19.80
CA GLU A 3 7.27 12.48 -19.13
C GLU A 3 7.97 11.15 -18.80
N THR A 4 8.69 10.59 -19.77
CA THR A 4 9.48 9.36 -19.62
C THR A 4 10.53 9.49 -18.49
N THR A 5 11.16 10.67 -18.34
CA THR A 5 12.11 10.91 -17.24
C THR A 5 11.42 10.79 -15.87
N TRP A 6 10.19 11.32 -15.72
CA TRP A 6 9.42 11.19 -14.48
C TRP A 6 9.05 9.73 -14.20
N LEU A 7 8.66 8.96 -15.21
CA LEU A 7 8.34 7.54 -15.06
C LEU A 7 9.56 6.73 -14.61
N TRP A 8 10.74 6.96 -15.19
CA TRP A 8 11.98 6.32 -14.72
C TRP A 8 12.39 6.76 -13.32
N THR A 9 12.21 8.04 -12.99
CA THR A 9 12.44 8.54 -11.62
C THR A 9 11.53 7.83 -10.62
N GLY A 10 10.24 7.68 -10.94
CA GLY A 10 9.28 6.94 -10.12
C GLY A 10 9.70 5.48 -9.94
N CYS A 11 10.06 4.79 -11.04
CA CYS A 11 10.52 3.40 -11.01
C CYS A 11 11.72 3.21 -10.06
N LEU A 12 12.79 3.99 -10.27
CA LEU A 12 14.02 3.86 -9.49
C LEU A 12 13.82 4.26 -8.02
N ALA A 13 13.10 5.35 -7.76
CA ALA A 13 12.85 5.80 -6.40
C ALA A 13 11.95 4.83 -5.62
N MET A 14 10.95 4.20 -6.26
CA MET A 14 10.15 3.14 -5.65
C MET A 14 10.97 1.88 -5.36
N ALA A 15 11.84 1.45 -6.30
CA ALA A 15 12.72 0.29 -6.09
C ALA A 15 13.67 0.53 -4.91
N LEU A 16 14.33 1.70 -4.87
CA LEU A 16 15.21 2.08 -3.76
C LEU A 16 14.42 2.19 -2.44
N GLY A 17 13.22 2.75 -2.49
CA GLY A 17 12.31 2.82 -1.35
C GLY A 17 11.94 1.45 -0.80
N SER A 18 11.67 0.48 -1.69
CA SER A 18 11.37 -0.91 -1.31
C SER A 18 12.56 -1.56 -0.58
N VAL A 19 13.76 -1.44 -1.14
CA VAL A 19 15.00 -1.95 -0.52
C VAL A 19 15.24 -1.27 0.83
N ALA A 20 15.09 0.06 0.90
CA ALA A 20 15.30 0.81 2.14
C ALA A 20 14.28 0.40 3.23
N LEU A 21 13.01 0.24 2.89
CA LEU A 21 11.98 -0.25 3.82
C LEU A 21 12.28 -1.67 4.29
N PHE A 22 12.75 -2.55 3.41
CA PHE A 22 13.13 -3.90 3.76
C PHE A 22 14.32 -3.96 4.74
N VAL A 23 15.33 -3.12 4.53
CA VAL A 23 16.55 -3.08 5.37
C VAL A 23 16.30 -2.40 6.71
N VAL A 24 15.54 -1.29 6.72
CA VAL A 24 15.30 -0.50 7.94
C VAL A 24 14.12 -1.04 8.76
N GLY A 25 13.19 -1.77 8.13
CA GLY A 25 12.00 -2.31 8.78
C GLY A 25 12.34 -3.28 9.90
N LYS A 26 11.86 -2.99 11.10
CA LYS A 26 11.98 -3.87 12.26
C LYS A 26 10.97 -5.02 12.15
N ARG A 27 11.28 -6.16 12.78
CA ARG A 27 10.49 -7.41 12.72
C ARG A 27 10.51 -8.12 14.07
N ARG A 28 10.34 -7.38 15.16
CA ARG A 28 10.39 -7.89 16.53
C ARG A 28 9.10 -8.62 16.93
N THR A 29 8.01 -8.30 16.26
CA THR A 29 6.71 -8.96 16.43
C THR A 29 6.13 -9.32 15.07
N GLN A 30 5.19 -10.28 15.01
CA GLN A 30 4.52 -10.66 13.75
C GLN A 30 3.76 -9.50 13.11
N ASP A 31 3.12 -8.66 13.93
CA ASP A 31 2.42 -7.47 13.43
C ASP A 31 3.39 -6.47 12.81
N GLU A 32 4.55 -6.24 13.42
CA GLU A 32 5.60 -5.35 12.89
C GLU A 32 6.17 -5.88 11.57
N GLU A 33 6.42 -7.18 11.48
CA GLU A 33 6.87 -7.84 10.25
C GLU A 33 5.81 -7.70 9.13
N GLY A 34 4.55 -8.02 9.43
CA GLY A 34 3.45 -7.91 8.47
C GLY A 34 3.29 -6.50 7.91
N HIS A 35 3.35 -5.48 8.76
CA HIS A 35 3.30 -4.08 8.32
C HIS A 35 4.50 -3.70 7.45
N THR A 36 5.71 -4.12 7.82
CA THR A 36 6.92 -3.86 7.03
C THR A 36 6.79 -4.48 5.64
N LEU A 37 6.40 -5.75 5.56
CA LEU A 37 6.26 -6.46 4.29
C LEU A 37 5.17 -5.84 3.40
N ILE A 38 4.03 -5.40 3.94
CA ILE A 38 3.00 -4.69 3.18
C ILE A 38 3.62 -3.49 2.46
N HIS A 39 4.37 -2.63 3.15
CA HIS A 39 4.96 -1.43 2.53
C HIS A 39 6.08 -1.75 1.54
N VAL A 40 6.87 -2.79 1.79
CA VAL A 40 7.86 -3.31 0.83
C VAL A 40 7.17 -3.77 -0.45
N PHE A 41 6.10 -4.56 -0.36
CA PHE A 41 5.35 -5.02 -1.54
C PHE A 41 4.64 -3.88 -2.27
N VAL A 42 4.06 -2.92 -1.55
CA VAL A 42 3.44 -1.73 -2.16
C VAL A 42 4.43 -0.96 -3.02
N THR A 43 5.62 -0.68 -2.50
CA THR A 43 6.65 0.06 -3.26
C THR A 43 7.26 -0.76 -4.39
N MET A 44 7.41 -2.08 -4.21
CA MET A 44 7.89 -2.99 -5.26
C MET A 44 6.90 -3.06 -6.43
N ILE A 45 5.60 -3.26 -6.15
CA ILE A 45 4.54 -3.30 -7.18
C ILE A 45 4.48 -1.96 -7.92
N ALA A 46 4.53 -0.84 -7.20
CA ALA A 46 4.57 0.49 -7.80
C ALA A 46 5.79 0.67 -8.71
N SER A 47 6.98 0.20 -8.31
CA SER A 47 8.17 0.24 -9.16
C SER A 47 7.96 -0.50 -10.48
N LEU A 48 7.38 -1.71 -10.44
CA LEU A 48 7.07 -2.49 -11.63
C LEU A 48 6.03 -1.81 -12.53
N SER A 49 5.02 -1.17 -11.94
CA SER A 49 4.04 -0.38 -12.68
C SER A 49 4.69 0.82 -13.39
N TYR A 50 5.55 1.56 -12.70
CA TYR A 50 6.32 2.65 -13.31
C TYR A 50 7.26 2.16 -14.41
N LEU A 51 7.90 1.00 -14.25
CA LEU A 51 8.70 0.35 -15.28
C LEU A 51 7.87 0.03 -16.53
N ALA A 52 6.70 -0.58 -16.35
CA ALA A 52 5.77 -0.90 -17.44
C ALA A 52 5.34 0.37 -18.22
N GLN A 53 5.04 1.46 -17.49
CA GLN A 53 4.71 2.74 -18.10
C GLN A 53 5.92 3.36 -18.84
N ALA A 54 7.12 3.35 -18.25
CA ALA A 54 8.33 3.91 -18.83
C ALA A 54 8.77 3.16 -20.12
N THR A 55 8.50 1.86 -20.17
CA THR A 55 8.78 0.99 -21.35
C THR A 55 7.60 0.90 -22.32
N ARG A 56 6.50 1.66 -22.11
CA ARG A 56 5.27 1.66 -22.92
C ARG A 56 4.55 0.30 -22.99
N GLN A 57 4.83 -0.61 -22.06
CA GLN A 57 4.11 -1.89 -21.92
C GLN A 57 2.86 -1.73 -21.05
N GLY A 58 2.76 -0.65 -20.26
CA GLY A 58 1.66 -0.33 -19.38
C GLY A 58 0.70 0.72 -19.91
N SER A 59 0.71 0.99 -21.22
CA SER A 59 -0.16 1.98 -21.88
C SER A 59 -0.80 1.42 -23.14
N THR A 60 -1.85 2.08 -23.59
CA THR A 60 -2.52 1.81 -24.86
C THR A 60 -2.97 3.13 -25.48
N ILE A 61 -3.06 3.16 -26.82
CA ILE A 61 -3.65 4.28 -27.53
C ILE A 61 -5.14 3.99 -27.73
N LEU A 62 -5.97 4.84 -27.20
CA LEU A 62 -7.42 4.74 -27.38
C LEU A 62 -7.82 5.17 -28.82
N PRO A 63 -9.01 4.79 -29.33
CA PRO A 63 -9.46 5.13 -30.68
C PRO A 63 -9.37 6.61 -31.02
N GLY A 64 -9.58 7.53 -30.07
CA GLY A 64 -9.40 8.98 -30.21
C GLY A 64 -7.95 9.48 -30.23
N GLY A 65 -6.96 8.58 -30.24
CA GLY A 65 -5.54 8.92 -30.28
C GLY A 65 -4.91 9.30 -28.94
N ARG A 66 -5.68 9.27 -27.84
CA ARG A 66 -5.19 9.56 -26.48
C ARG A 66 -4.46 8.35 -25.91
N GLU A 67 -3.23 8.55 -25.39
CA GLU A 67 -2.54 7.53 -24.62
C GLU A 67 -3.19 7.36 -23.24
N PHE A 68 -3.44 6.11 -22.86
CA PHE A 68 -4.03 5.71 -21.59
C PHE A 68 -3.09 4.79 -20.84
N LEU A 69 -2.60 5.24 -19.68
CA LEU A 69 -1.65 4.53 -18.82
C LEU A 69 -2.42 3.59 -17.87
N TYR A 70 -2.86 2.43 -18.35
CA TYR A 70 -3.68 1.49 -17.57
C TYR A 70 -2.90 0.80 -16.45
N ALA A 71 -1.57 0.64 -16.57
CA ALA A 71 -0.73 0.02 -15.54
C ALA A 71 -0.82 0.76 -14.19
N ARG A 72 -1.11 2.05 -14.19
CA ARG A 72 -1.34 2.86 -12.99
C ARG A 72 -2.55 2.34 -12.20
N TYR A 73 -3.65 2.03 -12.86
CA TYR A 73 -4.85 1.50 -12.22
C TYR A 73 -4.65 0.05 -11.74
N LEU A 74 -3.83 -0.75 -12.46
CA LEU A 74 -3.44 -2.09 -12.00
C LEU A 74 -2.60 -2.01 -10.71
N ASP A 75 -1.65 -1.09 -10.66
CA ASP A 75 -0.89 -0.80 -9.44
C ASP A 75 -1.84 -0.42 -8.29
N TRP A 76 -2.69 0.57 -8.50
CA TRP A 76 -3.59 1.05 -7.45
C TRP A 76 -4.56 -0.03 -6.98
N SER A 77 -5.07 -0.90 -7.87
CA SER A 77 -6.00 -1.97 -7.50
C SER A 77 -5.41 -3.00 -6.51
N VAL A 78 -4.09 -3.05 -6.38
CA VAL A 78 -3.40 -3.92 -5.44
C VAL A 78 -2.80 -3.10 -4.28
N THR A 79 -2.15 -1.99 -4.59
CA THR A 79 -1.40 -1.23 -3.58
C THR A 79 -2.29 -0.44 -2.63
N THR A 80 -3.43 0.10 -3.10
CA THR A 80 -4.34 0.86 -2.21
C THR A 80 -5.06 -0.04 -1.20
N PRO A 81 -5.58 -1.25 -1.57
CA PRO A 81 -6.07 -2.20 -0.58
C PRO A 81 -5.02 -2.60 0.46
N LEU A 82 -3.76 -2.78 0.06
CA LEU A 82 -2.67 -3.10 0.99
C LEU A 82 -2.40 -1.96 1.97
N LEU A 83 -2.39 -0.70 1.53
CA LEU A 83 -2.25 0.47 2.40
C LEU A 83 -3.42 0.59 3.39
N LEU A 84 -4.64 0.35 2.92
CA LEU A 84 -5.84 0.34 3.77
C LEU A 84 -5.84 -0.82 4.77
N LEU A 85 -5.33 -1.98 4.37
CA LEU A 85 -5.14 -3.12 5.26
C LEU A 85 -4.19 -2.77 6.41
N GLY A 86 -3.05 -2.14 6.12
CA GLY A 86 -2.11 -1.64 7.13
C GLY A 86 -2.75 -0.66 8.11
N LEU A 87 -3.56 0.29 7.61
CA LEU A 87 -4.33 1.18 8.47
C LEU A 87 -5.36 0.43 9.33
N ALA A 88 -6.09 -0.51 8.75
CA ALA A 88 -7.07 -1.32 9.47
C ALA A 88 -6.41 -2.17 10.57
N MET A 89 -5.25 -2.76 10.30
CA MET A 89 -4.46 -3.51 11.29
C MET A 89 -4.06 -2.60 12.46
N THR A 90 -3.62 -1.37 12.19
CA THR A 90 -3.27 -0.38 13.23
C THR A 90 -4.47 -0.04 14.12
N ALA A 91 -5.67 0.14 13.53
CA ALA A 91 -6.89 0.49 14.28
C ALA A 91 -7.46 -0.69 15.07
N LEU A 92 -7.46 -1.90 14.50
CA LEU A 92 -8.22 -3.05 15.01
C LEU A 92 -7.39 -3.99 15.90
N HIS A 93 -6.06 -3.87 15.91
CA HIS A 93 -5.15 -4.84 16.53
C HIS A 93 -5.48 -6.26 16.03
N GLY A 94 -5.23 -6.46 14.73
CA GLY A 94 -5.62 -7.65 13.99
C GLY A 94 -6.97 -7.51 13.26
N THR A 95 -7.02 -7.96 12.01
CA THR A 95 -8.19 -7.81 11.13
C THR A 95 -9.36 -8.72 11.52
N HIS A 96 -9.11 -9.75 12.32
CA HIS A 96 -10.11 -10.75 12.71
C HIS A 96 -11.24 -10.21 13.61
N ARG A 97 -11.03 -9.06 14.25
CA ARG A 97 -12.07 -8.49 15.17
C ARG A 97 -13.26 -7.88 14.43
N ARG A 98 -13.08 -7.42 13.17
CA ARG A 98 -14.14 -6.80 12.37
C ARG A 98 -14.00 -7.13 10.88
N PRO A 99 -14.07 -8.42 10.49
CA PRO A 99 -13.82 -8.83 9.10
C PRO A 99 -14.78 -8.18 8.11
N GLY A 100 -16.04 -7.98 8.46
CA GLY A 100 -17.01 -7.29 7.61
C GLY A 100 -16.67 -5.83 7.34
N LEU A 101 -16.10 -5.12 8.34
CA LEU A 101 -15.67 -3.72 8.17
C LEU A 101 -14.45 -3.64 7.24
N VAL A 102 -13.49 -4.56 7.40
CA VAL A 102 -12.32 -4.63 6.53
C VAL A 102 -12.74 -4.98 5.11
N ALA A 103 -13.62 -5.98 4.93
CA ALA A 103 -14.12 -6.35 3.61
C ALA A 103 -14.88 -5.20 2.93
N ALA A 104 -15.71 -4.45 3.66
CA ALA A 104 -16.40 -3.27 3.13
C ALA A 104 -15.43 -2.16 2.71
N LEU A 105 -14.39 -1.90 3.51
CA LEU A 105 -13.34 -0.93 3.19
C LEU A 105 -12.62 -1.31 1.90
N LEU A 106 -12.11 -2.54 1.82
CA LEU A 106 -11.37 -3.03 0.66
C LEU A 106 -12.27 -3.14 -0.58
N GLY A 107 -13.53 -3.55 -0.42
CA GLY A 107 -14.51 -3.60 -1.50
C GLY A 107 -14.84 -2.22 -2.07
N ALA A 108 -15.00 -1.22 -1.21
CA ALA A 108 -15.21 0.18 -1.65
C ALA A 108 -13.98 0.72 -2.38
N ASP A 109 -12.77 0.39 -1.94
CA ASP A 109 -11.52 0.78 -2.58
C ASP A 109 -11.36 0.14 -3.96
N VAL A 110 -11.57 -1.17 -4.08
CA VAL A 110 -11.54 -1.87 -5.38
C VAL A 110 -12.59 -1.28 -6.34
N LEU A 111 -13.82 -1.01 -5.86
CA LEU A 111 -14.85 -0.36 -6.66
C LEU A 111 -14.41 1.02 -7.13
N MET A 112 -13.78 1.81 -6.26
CA MET A 112 -13.22 3.13 -6.57
C MET A 112 -12.21 3.04 -7.72
N ILE A 113 -11.23 2.12 -7.61
CA ILE A 113 -10.18 1.99 -8.63
C ILE A 113 -10.72 1.45 -9.95
N LEU A 114 -11.59 0.43 -9.94
CA LEU A 114 -12.17 -0.12 -11.16
C LEU A 114 -13.05 0.89 -11.90
N THR A 115 -13.86 1.67 -11.18
CA THR A 115 -14.66 2.73 -11.80
C THR A 115 -13.82 3.90 -12.26
N GLY A 116 -12.69 4.20 -11.58
CA GLY A 116 -11.66 5.11 -12.05
C GLY A 116 -10.99 4.63 -13.34
N LEU A 117 -10.70 3.32 -13.45
CA LEU A 117 -10.20 2.72 -14.69
C LEU A 117 -11.19 2.92 -15.85
N PHE A 118 -12.48 2.66 -15.62
CA PHE A 118 -13.52 2.89 -16.65
C PHE A 118 -13.63 4.37 -17.03
N TYR A 119 -13.52 5.29 -16.07
CA TYR A 119 -13.41 6.72 -16.36
C TYR A 119 -12.23 7.03 -17.27
N GLY A 120 -11.03 6.55 -16.91
CA GLY A 120 -9.82 6.79 -17.68
C GLY A 120 -9.84 6.17 -19.08
N ALA A 121 -10.44 4.98 -19.24
CA ALA A 121 -10.57 4.28 -20.52
C ALA A 121 -11.71 4.80 -21.41
N SER A 122 -12.68 5.54 -20.85
CA SER A 122 -13.82 6.03 -21.62
C SER A 122 -13.47 7.24 -22.49
N GLU A 123 -14.01 7.28 -23.72
CA GLU A 123 -13.91 8.42 -24.63
C GLU A 123 -15.24 9.19 -24.75
N ALA A 124 -16.38 8.48 -24.63
CA ALA A 124 -17.70 9.11 -24.64
C ALA A 124 -17.93 9.92 -23.37
N THR A 125 -18.23 11.21 -23.52
CA THR A 125 -18.33 12.18 -22.41
C THR A 125 -19.34 11.76 -21.33
N GLY A 126 -20.54 11.31 -21.70
CA GLY A 126 -21.57 10.92 -20.75
C GLY A 126 -21.14 9.76 -19.83
N PRO A 127 -20.85 8.56 -20.37
CA PRO A 127 -20.37 7.42 -19.58
C PRO A 127 -19.11 7.74 -18.77
N LYS A 128 -18.19 8.50 -19.34
CA LYS A 128 -16.95 8.91 -18.68
C LYS A 128 -17.22 9.60 -17.34
N TYR A 129 -18.02 10.64 -17.31
CA TYR A 129 -18.28 11.36 -16.07
C TYR A 129 -19.21 10.61 -15.11
N ILE A 130 -20.06 9.69 -15.61
CA ILE A 130 -20.79 8.77 -14.73
C ILE A 130 -19.81 7.92 -13.93
N TRP A 131 -18.82 7.32 -14.58
CA TRP A 131 -17.79 6.53 -13.91
C TRP A 131 -16.96 7.36 -12.93
N PHE A 132 -16.63 8.61 -13.27
CA PHE A 132 -15.95 9.52 -12.36
C PHE A 132 -16.75 9.76 -11.08
N VAL A 133 -18.04 10.06 -11.21
CA VAL A 133 -18.94 10.30 -10.05
C VAL A 133 -19.06 9.05 -9.18
N VAL A 134 -19.21 7.87 -9.80
CA VAL A 134 -19.26 6.59 -9.05
C VAL A 134 -17.95 6.35 -8.32
N SER A 135 -16.80 6.58 -8.95
CA SER A 135 -15.48 6.46 -8.32
C SER A 135 -15.32 7.42 -7.14
N CYS A 136 -15.73 8.70 -7.31
CA CYS A 136 -15.73 9.66 -6.20
C CYS A 136 -16.68 9.25 -5.06
N GLY A 137 -17.85 8.68 -5.37
CA GLY A 137 -18.76 8.12 -4.35
C GLY A 137 -18.12 7.00 -3.54
N ALA A 138 -17.43 6.06 -4.20
CA ALA A 138 -16.69 4.99 -3.55
C ALA A 138 -15.50 5.54 -2.73
N PHE A 139 -14.80 6.56 -3.23
CA PHE A 139 -13.75 7.28 -2.50
C PHE A 139 -14.27 7.89 -1.19
N LEU A 140 -15.44 8.53 -1.23
CA LEU A 140 -16.09 9.06 -0.04
C LEU A 140 -16.51 7.95 0.94
N ALA A 141 -16.93 6.78 0.45
CA ALA A 141 -17.24 5.63 1.29
C ALA A 141 -15.98 5.07 2.00
N VAL A 142 -14.83 5.03 1.31
CA VAL A 142 -13.53 4.73 1.92
C VAL A 142 -13.24 5.73 3.04
N TYR A 143 -13.35 7.03 2.79
CA TYR A 143 -13.11 8.07 3.80
C TYR A 143 -14.07 7.98 4.98
N ALA A 144 -15.36 7.78 4.71
CA ALA A 144 -16.35 7.59 5.76
C ALA A 144 -16.02 6.40 6.67
N THR A 145 -15.45 5.32 6.09
CA THR A 145 -15.02 4.14 6.85
C THR A 145 -13.77 4.44 7.67
N LEU A 146 -12.78 5.12 7.11
CA LEU A 146 -11.53 5.49 7.77
C LEU A 146 -11.77 6.46 8.94
N PHE A 147 -12.52 7.54 8.71
CA PHE A 147 -12.76 8.58 9.72
C PHE A 147 -13.97 8.29 10.63
N GLY A 148 -14.80 7.34 10.29
CA GLY A 148 -15.95 6.87 11.06
C GLY A 148 -15.60 5.68 11.96
N PRO A 149 -15.99 4.46 11.55
CA PRO A 149 -15.85 3.28 12.40
C PRO A 149 -14.40 2.94 12.77
N LEU A 150 -13.44 3.02 11.84
CA LEU A 150 -12.04 2.70 12.15
C LEU A 150 -11.40 3.71 13.10
N LEU A 151 -11.67 5.00 12.94
CA LEU A 151 -11.20 6.01 13.88
C LEU A 151 -11.81 5.82 15.28
N ARG A 152 -13.08 5.40 15.38
CA ARG A 152 -13.72 5.07 16.66
C ARG A 152 -13.04 3.89 17.35
N GLU A 153 -12.72 2.82 16.59
CA GLU A 153 -11.95 1.68 17.10
C GLU A 153 -10.57 2.09 17.61
N ALA A 154 -9.83 2.89 16.80
CA ALA A 154 -8.52 3.39 17.19
C ALA A 154 -8.57 4.29 18.44
N ARG A 155 -9.62 5.11 18.60
CA ARG A 155 -9.81 5.97 19.78
C ARG A 155 -10.12 5.18 21.04
N ALA A 156 -10.67 3.98 20.93
CA ALA A 156 -10.92 3.08 22.06
C ALA A 156 -9.66 2.34 22.52
N ARG A 157 -8.52 2.51 21.82
CA ARG A 157 -7.23 1.91 22.17
C ARG A 157 -6.39 2.83 23.04
N ASP A 158 -5.21 2.32 23.42
CA ASP A 158 -4.18 3.08 24.11
C ASP A 158 -3.74 4.35 23.32
N ALA A 159 -3.06 5.26 24.00
CA ALA A 159 -2.67 6.54 23.42
C ALA A 159 -1.69 6.40 22.25
N VAL A 160 -0.84 5.34 22.27
CA VAL A 160 0.16 5.11 21.22
C VAL A 160 -0.52 4.72 19.92
N ARG A 161 -1.44 3.73 19.96
CA ARG A 161 -2.20 3.28 18.77
C ARG A 161 -3.12 4.37 18.24
N ARG A 162 -3.85 5.06 19.14
CA ARG A 162 -4.71 6.18 18.75
C ARG A 162 -3.95 7.27 18.02
N SER A 163 -2.79 7.67 18.52
CA SER A 163 -1.94 8.69 17.90
C SER A 163 -1.39 8.21 16.56
N ALA A 164 -0.88 6.97 16.49
CA ALA A 164 -0.36 6.36 15.27
C ALA A 164 -1.44 6.32 14.16
N TYR A 165 -2.62 5.77 14.45
CA TYR A 165 -3.72 5.71 13.49
C TYR A 165 -4.15 7.09 13.03
N SER A 166 -4.42 8.02 13.96
CA SER A 166 -4.93 9.36 13.64
C SER A 166 -3.97 10.13 12.74
N ARG A 167 -2.66 10.03 12.99
CA ARG A 167 -1.64 10.65 12.15
C ARG A 167 -1.58 10.01 10.76
N ASN A 168 -1.48 8.68 10.73
CA ASN A 168 -1.31 7.93 9.49
C ASN A 168 -2.52 8.10 8.56
N VAL A 169 -3.76 8.03 9.10
CA VAL A 169 -4.97 8.21 8.30
C VAL A 169 -5.08 9.62 7.71
N VAL A 170 -4.72 10.66 8.47
CA VAL A 170 -4.76 12.04 7.97
C VAL A 170 -3.73 12.26 6.86
N VAL A 171 -2.48 11.79 7.07
CA VAL A 171 -1.43 11.93 6.05
C VAL A 171 -1.83 11.24 4.75
N LEU A 172 -2.28 9.98 4.83
CA LEU A 172 -2.68 9.24 3.65
C LEU A 172 -3.90 9.87 2.95
N ALA A 173 -4.91 10.28 3.72
CA ALA A 173 -6.11 10.91 3.18
C ALA A 173 -5.79 12.23 2.46
N VAL A 174 -4.93 13.09 3.02
CA VAL A 174 -4.53 14.34 2.37
C VAL A 174 -3.82 14.07 1.05
N LEU A 175 -2.89 13.11 1.02
CA LEU A 175 -2.20 12.73 -0.21
C LEU A 175 -3.17 12.14 -1.25
N TRP A 176 -4.14 11.35 -0.83
CA TRP A 176 -5.09 10.72 -1.74
C TRP A 176 -6.09 11.69 -2.38
N LEU A 177 -6.36 12.84 -1.77
CA LEU A 177 -7.18 13.91 -2.38
C LEU A 177 -6.57 14.46 -3.68
N VAL A 178 -5.26 14.34 -3.86
CA VAL A 178 -4.58 14.82 -5.07
C VAL A 178 -5.02 14.02 -6.30
N TYR A 179 -5.25 12.69 -6.17
CA TYR A 179 -5.52 11.82 -7.31
C TYR A 179 -6.79 12.17 -8.10
N PRO A 180 -7.99 12.27 -7.49
CA PRO A 180 -9.19 12.63 -8.25
C PRO A 180 -9.11 14.03 -8.84
N VAL A 181 -8.42 14.97 -8.20
CA VAL A 181 -8.23 16.32 -8.72
C VAL A 181 -7.33 16.31 -9.95
N VAL A 182 -6.18 15.63 -9.86
CA VAL A 182 -5.23 15.55 -10.98
C VAL A 182 -5.78 14.71 -12.12
N ASP A 183 -6.53 13.66 -11.83
CA ASP A 183 -7.16 12.83 -12.85
C ASP A 183 -8.28 13.59 -13.60
N LEU A 184 -9.05 14.42 -12.89
CA LEU A 184 -10.06 15.30 -13.50
C LEU A 184 -9.43 16.41 -14.36
N LEU A 185 -8.37 17.07 -13.86
CA LEU A 185 -7.73 18.20 -14.55
C LEU A 185 -6.78 17.74 -15.65
N GLY A 186 -6.24 16.54 -15.56
CA GLY A 186 -5.21 15.97 -16.43
C GLY A 186 -5.75 15.37 -17.72
N ASN A 187 -4.91 14.55 -18.32
CA ASN A 187 -5.13 13.96 -19.66
C ASN A 187 -6.38 13.05 -19.73
N ASN A 188 -6.76 12.42 -18.61
CA ASN A 188 -7.97 11.60 -18.54
C ASN A 188 -9.26 12.44 -18.43
N GLY A 189 -9.18 13.67 -17.94
CA GLY A 189 -10.32 14.51 -17.64
C GLY A 189 -10.56 15.63 -18.66
N ILE A 190 -10.61 16.87 -18.15
CA ILE A 190 -10.88 18.08 -18.94
C ILE A 190 -9.66 18.62 -19.68
N GLN A 191 -8.50 17.99 -19.53
CA GLN A 191 -7.22 18.33 -20.17
C GLN A 191 -6.75 19.78 -19.90
N ALA A 192 -7.11 20.33 -18.74
CA ALA A 192 -6.63 21.63 -18.29
C ALA A 192 -5.13 21.62 -17.96
N VAL A 193 -4.59 20.44 -17.66
CA VAL A 193 -3.19 20.20 -17.33
C VAL A 193 -2.63 19.15 -18.28
N GLY A 194 -1.48 19.44 -18.89
CA GLY A 194 -0.84 18.53 -19.85
C GLY A 194 -0.26 17.26 -19.21
N ALA A 195 -0.03 16.23 -20.04
CA ALA A 195 0.44 14.91 -19.62
C ALA A 195 1.72 14.95 -18.78
N LEU A 196 2.69 15.80 -19.15
CA LEU A 196 3.93 15.98 -18.40
C LEU A 196 3.69 16.40 -16.94
N VAL A 197 2.84 17.43 -16.73
CA VAL A 197 2.55 17.93 -15.37
C VAL A 197 1.73 16.91 -14.59
N THR A 198 0.74 16.28 -15.24
CA THR A 198 -0.04 15.18 -14.65
C THR A 198 0.87 14.06 -14.17
N THR A 199 1.78 13.57 -15.01
CA THR A 199 2.72 12.50 -14.65
C THR A 199 3.68 12.93 -13.55
N ALA A 200 4.19 14.15 -13.60
CA ALA A 200 5.09 14.68 -12.56
C ALA A 200 4.40 14.75 -11.19
N VAL A 201 3.20 15.33 -11.13
CA VAL A 201 2.45 15.46 -9.86
C VAL A 201 2.08 14.09 -9.31
N LEU A 202 1.59 13.17 -10.15
CA LEU A 202 1.26 11.81 -9.70
C LEU A 202 2.50 11.05 -9.24
N THR A 203 3.65 11.17 -9.91
CA THR A 203 4.91 10.53 -9.48
C THR A 203 5.33 11.02 -8.10
N VAL A 204 5.31 12.34 -7.87
CA VAL A 204 5.64 12.90 -6.55
C VAL A 204 4.64 12.44 -5.48
N THR A 205 3.35 12.48 -5.79
CA THR A 205 2.30 12.05 -4.86
C THR A 205 2.43 10.57 -4.53
N ASP A 206 2.69 9.71 -5.51
CA ASP A 206 2.92 8.28 -5.30
C ASP A 206 4.15 8.03 -4.41
N LEU A 207 5.27 8.73 -4.63
CA LEU A 207 6.45 8.61 -3.77
C LEU A 207 6.14 9.00 -2.32
N LEU A 208 5.37 10.06 -2.12
CA LEU A 208 4.95 10.48 -0.79
C LEU A 208 3.95 9.50 -0.16
N ALA A 209 2.98 8.99 -0.92
CA ALA A 209 1.92 8.11 -0.43
C ALA A 209 2.37 6.65 -0.24
N LYS A 210 3.46 6.22 -0.86
CA LYS A 210 3.96 4.85 -0.80
C LYS A 210 5.30 4.77 -0.07
N VAL A 211 6.32 5.51 -0.47
CA VAL A 211 7.65 5.45 0.15
C VAL A 211 7.68 6.22 1.47
N ALA A 212 7.42 7.53 1.45
CA ALA A 212 7.50 8.34 2.67
C ALA A 212 6.45 7.90 3.71
N TYR A 213 5.23 7.61 3.26
CA TYR A 213 4.18 7.05 4.10
C TYR A 213 4.56 5.66 4.63
N GLY A 214 5.22 4.81 3.83
CA GLY A 214 5.72 3.50 4.26
C GLY A 214 6.68 3.61 5.44
N PHE A 215 7.63 4.55 5.41
CA PHE A 215 8.51 4.85 6.55
C PHE A 215 7.74 5.38 7.76
N LEU A 216 6.76 6.25 7.55
CA LEU A 216 5.91 6.77 8.62
C LEU A 216 5.11 5.65 9.29
N ALA A 217 4.50 4.76 8.51
CA ALA A 217 3.68 3.65 9.00
C ALA A 217 4.52 2.61 9.73
N THR A 218 5.66 2.19 9.17
CA THR A 218 6.60 1.26 9.85
C THR A 218 7.15 1.86 11.15
N HIS A 219 7.49 3.14 11.18
CA HIS A 219 7.90 3.80 12.42
C HIS A 219 6.78 3.81 13.46
N SER A 220 5.53 4.04 13.03
CA SER A 220 4.36 4.00 13.92
C SER A 220 4.17 2.61 14.52
N THR A 221 4.28 1.57 13.69
CA THR A 221 4.13 0.18 14.11
C THR A 221 5.27 -0.25 15.04
N SER A 222 6.50 0.22 14.80
CA SER A 222 7.63 -0.02 15.71
C SER A 222 7.40 0.56 17.11
N LYS A 223 6.80 1.74 17.21
CA LYS A 223 6.42 2.32 18.52
C LYS A 223 5.33 1.52 19.22
N ILE A 224 4.36 1.02 18.48
CA ILE A 224 3.31 0.14 19.01
C ILE A 224 3.94 -1.16 19.52
N ALA A 225 4.81 -1.81 18.74
CA ALA A 225 5.49 -3.04 19.14
C ALA A 225 6.36 -2.84 20.38
N GLU A 226 7.09 -1.72 20.50
CA GLU A 226 7.87 -1.37 21.70
C GLU A 226 6.98 -1.25 22.94
N HIS A 227 5.86 -0.57 22.81
CA HIS A 227 4.89 -0.42 23.90
C HIS A 227 4.32 -1.78 24.33
N ASP A 228 3.94 -2.63 23.37
CA ASP A 228 3.31 -3.92 23.66
C ASP A 228 4.28 -4.93 24.28
N LEU A 229 5.52 -4.97 23.78
CA LEU A 229 6.59 -5.80 24.36
C LEU A 229 6.90 -5.35 25.79
N ALA A 230 7.01 -4.04 26.04
CA ALA A 230 7.26 -3.50 27.38
C ALA A 230 6.12 -3.77 28.36
N ALA A 231 4.87 -3.84 27.87
CA ALA A 231 3.69 -4.15 28.65
C ALA A 231 3.39 -5.67 28.77
N GLY A 232 4.19 -6.55 28.15
CA GLY A 232 3.97 -7.99 28.11
C GLY A 232 2.70 -8.42 27.38
N LEU A 233 2.21 -7.61 26.44
CA LEU A 233 0.96 -7.84 25.69
C LEU A 233 1.17 -8.74 24.48
N VAL A 234 2.40 -8.89 24.00
CA VAL A 234 2.80 -9.73 22.86
C VAL A 234 4.12 -10.41 23.15
N GLU A 235 4.31 -11.59 22.54
CA GLU A 235 5.60 -12.29 22.58
C GLU A 235 6.51 -11.78 21.46
N PRO A 236 7.85 -11.78 21.68
CA PRO A 236 8.81 -11.54 20.61
C PRO A 236 8.65 -12.56 19.50
N ALA A 237 8.85 -12.13 18.25
CA ALA A 237 8.92 -13.06 17.13
C ALA A 237 10.00 -14.14 17.39
N PRO A 238 9.73 -15.40 17.03
CA PRO A 238 10.72 -16.45 17.19
C PRO A 238 11.99 -16.07 16.40
N VAL A 239 13.10 -16.00 17.10
CA VAL A 239 14.40 -15.86 16.43
C VAL A 239 14.56 -17.09 15.55
N SER A 240 14.69 -16.90 14.23
CA SER A 240 15.04 -18.00 13.33
C SER A 240 16.38 -18.55 13.83
N SER A 241 16.32 -19.64 14.61
CA SER A 241 17.53 -20.35 14.96
C SER A 241 18.09 -20.92 13.67
N GLU A 242 19.16 -20.32 13.19
CA GLU A 242 20.04 -21.01 12.26
C GLU A 242 20.24 -22.40 12.82
N ALA A 243 19.95 -23.41 11.99
CA ALA A 243 20.03 -24.81 12.34
C ALA A 243 21.32 -25.07 13.11
N VAL A 244 21.20 -25.30 14.42
CA VAL A 244 22.27 -25.94 15.17
C VAL A 244 22.47 -27.29 14.49
N PRO A 245 23.62 -27.56 13.87
CA PRO A 245 23.85 -28.86 13.30
C PRO A 245 23.70 -29.86 14.45
N SER A 246 22.75 -30.78 14.33
CA SER A 246 22.54 -31.87 15.24
C SER A 246 23.89 -32.56 15.45
N SER A 247 24.50 -32.29 16.60
CA SER A 247 25.68 -33.02 17.02
C SER A 247 25.33 -34.51 17.03
N ALA A 248 26.01 -35.24 16.18
CA ALA A 248 25.92 -36.67 15.97
C ALA A 248 25.53 -37.44 17.23
N ASP A 249 24.41 -38.16 17.14
CA ASP A 249 24.03 -39.24 18.03
C ASP A 249 25.13 -40.34 17.97
N PRO A 250 25.87 -40.63 19.04
CA PRO A 250 26.82 -41.75 19.06
C PRO A 250 26.01 -43.04 19.13
N ARG A 251 25.91 -43.74 18.00
CA ARG A 251 25.31 -45.08 17.95
C ARG A 251 26.03 -45.98 18.95
N PRO A 252 25.33 -46.73 19.82
CA PRO A 252 25.95 -47.74 20.65
C PRO A 252 26.45 -48.88 19.77
N GLU A 253 27.74 -49.22 19.93
CA GLU A 253 28.32 -50.41 19.35
C GLU A 253 27.57 -51.65 19.85
N HIS A 254 26.90 -52.34 18.94
CA HIS A 254 26.37 -53.67 19.21
C HIS A 254 27.52 -54.65 19.36
N GLU A 255 27.74 -55.14 20.62
CA GLU A 255 28.49 -56.34 20.95
C GLU A 255 28.01 -57.48 20.04
N ARG A 256 28.96 -58.10 19.33
CA ARG A 256 28.73 -59.40 18.67
C ARG A 256 28.89 -60.48 19.74
N PRO A 257 27.93 -61.39 19.95
CA PRO A 257 28.18 -62.63 20.66
C PRO A 257 29.05 -63.55 19.79
N GLY A 258 30.14 -64.02 20.34
CA GLY A 258 30.92 -65.09 19.75
C GLY A 258 30.20 -66.44 19.85
N HIS A 259 30.23 -67.17 18.77
CA HIS A 259 30.50 -68.62 18.73
C HIS A 259 30.74 -69.02 17.29
#